data_4b4233fc1156b0969c2dca592256b28f
#
_entry.id   4b4233fc1156b0969c2dca592256b28f
#
_cell.length_a   1.000
_cell.length_b   1.000
_cell.length_c   1.000
_cell.angle_alpha   90.00
_cell.angle_beta   90.00
_cell.angle_gamma   90.00
#
_symmetry.space_group_name_H-M   'P 1'
#
loop_
_entity.id
_entity.type
_entity.pdbx_description
1 polymer ?
#
loop_
_entity_poly.entity_id
_entity_poly.type
_entity_poly.pdbx_seq_one_letter_code
_entity_poly.pdbx_strand_id
1 'polypeptide(L)'
;MTARSMDIVSMLAKEDVPVMGHLGLVPRKSTWIGGLRAVGKTADEAYELFQKFKRLEDAGAFSAECEVIPENVMGEISKRTDIVTVSLGSGKNADVMYLFMEDICGDTENPPRHSKAYGNLLRLRDEIKIERLKALKAFKKDSISGKFPGKKQSSNLEKKQFEKFLDQLD
;
A
#
# COMPACT_ATOMS: atom_id res chain seq x y z
N MET A 1 22.39 1.96 3.74
CA MET A 1 22.76 0.73 3.03
C MET A 1 24.14 0.30 3.52
N THR A 2 24.40 -1.01 3.61
CA THR A 2 25.71 -1.56 3.95
C THR A 2 26.57 -1.67 2.69
N ALA A 3 27.91 -1.82 2.83
CA ALA A 3 28.81 -2.09 1.68
C ALA A 3 28.29 -3.27 0.85
N ARG A 4 27.93 -4.38 1.51
CA ARG A 4 27.36 -5.58 0.86
C ARG A 4 26.09 -5.29 0.03
N SER A 5 25.27 -4.33 0.43
CA SER A 5 24.07 -3.94 -0.35
C SER A 5 24.46 -3.24 -1.66
N MET A 6 25.57 -2.48 -1.66
CA MET A 6 26.08 -1.82 -2.88
C MET A 6 26.70 -2.83 -3.85
N ASP A 7 27.38 -3.84 -3.34
CA ASP A 7 27.92 -4.94 -4.17
C ASP A 7 26.79 -5.68 -4.90
N ILE A 8 25.67 -5.93 -4.22
CA ILE A 8 24.48 -6.55 -4.84
C ILE A 8 23.88 -5.64 -5.91
N VAL A 9 23.75 -4.34 -5.65
CA VAL A 9 23.28 -3.36 -6.64
C VAL A 9 24.18 -3.39 -7.88
N SER A 10 25.51 -3.33 -7.66
CA SER A 10 26.48 -3.34 -8.75
C SER A 10 26.45 -4.66 -9.55
N MET A 11 26.26 -5.78 -8.89
CA MET A 11 26.10 -7.09 -9.55
C MET A 11 24.85 -7.09 -10.44
N LEU A 12 23.72 -6.66 -9.92
CA LEU A 12 22.45 -6.63 -10.67
C LEU A 12 22.53 -5.65 -11.86
N ALA A 13 23.10 -4.47 -11.65
CA ALA A 13 23.25 -3.48 -12.71
C ALA A 13 24.14 -3.99 -13.86
N LYS A 14 25.17 -4.78 -13.58
CA LYS A 14 26.03 -5.44 -14.58
C LYS A 14 25.32 -6.51 -15.40
N GLU A 15 24.26 -7.07 -14.85
CA GLU A 15 23.40 -8.06 -15.52
C GLU A 15 22.17 -7.40 -16.16
N ASP A 16 22.22 -6.10 -16.45
CA ASP A 16 21.14 -5.30 -17.04
C ASP A 16 19.82 -5.33 -16.24
N VAL A 17 19.88 -5.62 -14.93
CA VAL A 17 18.72 -5.56 -14.04
C VAL A 17 18.60 -4.15 -13.46
N PRO A 18 17.52 -3.38 -13.79
CA PRO A 18 17.36 -2.05 -13.26
C PRO A 18 17.10 -2.08 -11.75
N VAL A 19 17.89 -1.34 -10.98
CA VAL A 19 17.78 -1.30 -9.52
C VAL A 19 17.32 0.08 -9.06
N MET A 20 16.23 0.10 -8.30
CA MET A 20 15.79 1.26 -7.53
C MET A 20 16.21 1.10 -6.07
N GLY A 21 16.94 2.09 -5.53
CA GLY A 21 17.32 2.11 -4.12
C GLY A 21 16.23 2.70 -3.25
N HIS A 22 16.39 2.61 -1.91
CA HIS A 22 15.53 3.25 -0.93
C HIS A 22 16.38 4.00 0.09
N LEU A 23 16.25 5.32 0.14
CA LEU A 23 17.02 6.23 0.98
C LEU A 23 16.12 7.15 1.80
N GLY A 24 16.67 7.76 2.84
CA GLY A 24 15.92 8.50 3.83
C GLY A 24 15.38 7.60 4.93
N LEU A 25 14.12 7.74 5.29
CA LEU A 25 13.45 6.83 6.21
C LEU A 25 13.22 5.49 5.48
N VAL A 26 13.86 4.45 5.99
CA VAL A 26 13.61 3.07 5.56
C VAL A 26 12.86 2.38 6.70
N PRO A 27 11.55 2.15 6.63
CA PRO A 27 10.73 1.74 7.79
C PRO A 27 11.26 0.54 8.55
N ARG A 28 11.72 -0.51 7.83
CA ARG A 28 12.33 -1.71 8.43
C ARG A 28 13.63 -1.44 9.20
N LYS A 29 14.22 -0.25 9.07
CA LYS A 29 15.44 0.18 9.75
C LYS A 29 15.17 1.35 10.73
N SER A 30 13.91 1.66 11.00
CA SER A 30 13.53 2.80 11.83
C SER A 30 14.14 2.75 13.23
N THR A 31 14.28 1.56 13.82
CA THR A 31 14.94 1.37 15.13
C THR A 31 16.40 1.85 15.15
N TRP A 32 17.09 1.79 14.02
CA TRP A 32 18.50 2.21 13.91
C TRP A 32 18.67 3.73 13.89
N ILE A 33 17.60 4.47 13.62
CA ILE A 33 17.58 5.93 13.53
C ILE A 33 16.71 6.59 14.61
N GLY A 34 16.27 5.81 15.62
CA GLY A 34 15.48 6.31 16.72
C GLY A 34 13.99 6.48 16.41
N GLY A 35 13.43 5.68 15.49
CA GLY A 35 11.99 5.66 15.18
C GLY A 35 11.64 6.12 13.77
N LEU A 36 10.33 6.26 13.51
CA LEU A 36 9.80 6.77 12.24
C LEU A 36 9.92 8.31 12.24
N ARG A 37 11.00 8.82 11.67
CA ARG A 37 11.29 10.25 11.59
C ARG A 37 11.92 10.66 10.27
N ALA A 38 11.91 11.93 9.98
CA ALA A 38 12.67 12.46 8.86
C ALA A 38 14.18 12.24 9.05
N VAL A 39 14.87 11.87 7.98
CA VAL A 39 16.32 11.64 7.91
C VAL A 39 16.97 12.77 7.12
N GLY A 40 18.09 13.30 7.66
CA GLY A 40 18.76 14.46 7.08
C GLY A 40 18.36 15.78 7.75
N LYS A 41 17.98 15.76 9.03
CA LYS A 41 17.59 16.96 9.80
C LYS A 41 18.79 17.76 10.31
N THR A 42 19.98 17.18 10.39
CA THR A 42 21.22 17.88 10.72
C THR A 42 22.12 17.94 9.49
N ALA A 43 23.09 18.84 9.50
CA ALA A 43 24.06 18.97 8.40
C ALA A 43 24.81 17.64 8.18
N ASP A 44 25.21 16.99 9.26
CA ASP A 44 25.93 15.71 9.19
C ASP A 44 25.04 14.59 8.63
N GLU A 45 23.80 14.46 9.12
CA GLU A 45 22.84 13.48 8.56
C GLU A 45 22.56 13.74 7.07
N ALA A 46 22.39 15.00 6.68
CA ALA A 46 22.15 15.37 5.29
C ALA A 46 23.34 15.04 4.41
N TYR A 47 24.56 15.30 4.89
CA TYR A 47 25.77 14.96 4.16
C TYR A 47 25.99 13.45 4.05
N GLU A 48 25.81 12.70 5.13
CA GLU A 48 25.84 11.23 5.08
C GLU A 48 24.80 10.66 4.11
N LEU A 49 23.61 11.25 4.08
CA LEU A 49 22.55 10.86 3.15
C LEU A 49 22.99 11.12 1.70
N PHE A 50 23.55 12.31 1.40
CA PHE A 50 24.11 12.61 0.09
C PHE A 50 25.19 11.61 -0.32
N GLN A 51 26.09 11.23 0.58
CA GLN A 51 27.10 10.20 0.31
C GLN A 51 26.47 8.81 0.00
N LYS A 52 25.31 8.51 0.60
CA LYS A 52 24.56 7.29 0.28
C LYS A 52 23.96 7.35 -1.13
N PHE A 53 23.48 8.51 -1.57
CA PHE A 53 23.03 8.71 -2.95
C PHE A 53 24.17 8.49 -3.95
N LYS A 54 25.32 9.11 -3.73
CA LYS A 54 26.49 8.95 -4.62
C LYS A 54 26.93 7.48 -4.70
N ARG A 55 27.03 6.79 -3.57
CA ARG A 55 27.35 5.35 -3.57
C ARG A 55 26.34 4.48 -4.29
N LEU A 56 25.04 4.84 -4.21
CA LEU A 56 23.99 4.13 -4.92
C LEU A 56 24.08 4.35 -6.43
N GLU A 57 24.35 5.57 -6.85
CA GLU A 57 24.63 5.97 -8.21
C GLU A 57 25.86 5.25 -8.78
N ASP A 58 26.99 5.31 -8.06
CA ASP A 58 28.25 4.63 -8.44
C ASP A 58 28.06 3.11 -8.56
N ALA A 59 27.14 2.52 -7.78
CA ALA A 59 26.82 1.09 -7.88
C ALA A 59 25.92 0.76 -9.08
N GLY A 60 25.45 1.75 -9.85
CA GLY A 60 24.67 1.56 -11.07
C GLY A 60 23.16 1.50 -10.88
N ALA A 61 22.62 1.97 -9.74
CA ALA A 61 21.17 2.14 -9.61
C ALA A 61 20.67 3.25 -10.54
N PHE A 62 19.51 3.05 -11.16
CA PHE A 62 18.88 4.06 -12.02
C PHE A 62 17.99 5.05 -11.26
N SER A 63 17.53 4.68 -10.05
CA SER A 63 16.56 5.46 -9.27
C SER A 63 16.71 5.23 -7.78
N ALA A 64 16.15 6.14 -6.99
CA ALA A 64 16.00 5.99 -5.55
C ALA A 64 14.63 6.49 -5.07
N GLU A 65 13.93 5.67 -4.28
CA GLU A 65 12.84 6.11 -3.43
C GLU A 65 13.41 6.94 -2.28
N CYS A 66 12.92 8.15 -2.16
CA CYS A 66 13.38 9.18 -1.23
C CYS A 66 12.29 9.40 -0.19
N GLU A 67 12.37 8.69 0.96
CA GLU A 67 11.30 8.71 1.94
C GLU A 67 11.62 9.64 3.11
N VAL A 68 10.72 10.62 3.33
CA VAL A 68 10.71 11.53 4.48
C VAL A 68 12.09 12.20 4.72
N ILE A 69 12.63 12.81 3.65
CA ILE A 69 13.81 13.67 3.67
C ILE A 69 13.34 15.13 3.74
N PRO A 70 13.97 16.03 4.49
CA PRO A 70 13.63 17.45 4.44
C PRO A 70 13.68 18.01 3.01
N GLU A 71 12.65 18.74 2.58
CA GLU A 71 12.47 19.19 1.20
C GLU A 71 13.67 19.98 0.63
N ASN A 72 14.25 20.86 1.43
CA ASN A 72 15.43 21.62 1.03
C ASN A 72 16.67 20.73 0.84
N VAL A 73 16.84 19.72 1.69
CA VAL A 73 17.92 18.72 1.54
C VAL A 73 17.71 17.89 0.29
N MET A 74 16.46 17.40 0.07
CA MET A 74 16.14 16.62 -1.12
C MET A 74 16.39 17.41 -2.39
N GLY A 75 15.96 18.67 -2.44
CA GLY A 75 16.18 19.54 -3.61
C GLY A 75 17.66 19.78 -3.94
N GLU A 76 18.54 19.82 -2.94
CA GLU A 76 19.97 19.96 -3.17
C GLU A 76 20.63 18.62 -3.58
N ILE A 77 20.13 17.50 -3.09
CA ILE A 77 20.57 16.17 -3.51
C ILE A 77 20.16 15.92 -4.96
N SER A 78 18.89 16.18 -5.32
CA SER A 78 18.37 15.96 -6.66
C SER A 78 19.16 16.71 -7.74
N LYS A 79 19.64 17.92 -7.45
CA LYS A 79 20.49 18.71 -8.37
C LYS A 79 21.90 18.13 -8.57
N ARG A 80 22.34 17.18 -7.75
CA ARG A 80 23.72 16.68 -7.68
C ARG A 80 23.85 15.17 -7.87
N THR A 81 22.78 14.52 -8.28
CA THR A 81 22.74 13.09 -8.61
C THR A 81 22.08 12.91 -9.97
N ASP A 82 22.54 11.95 -10.74
CA ASP A 82 22.01 11.61 -12.05
C ASP A 82 20.95 10.50 -12.00
N ILE A 83 20.75 9.85 -10.82
CA ILE A 83 19.68 8.86 -10.66
C ILE A 83 18.34 9.54 -10.44
N VAL A 84 17.28 8.97 -10.99
CA VAL A 84 15.91 9.46 -10.83
C VAL A 84 15.48 9.43 -9.36
N THR A 85 15.14 10.58 -8.81
CA THR A 85 14.69 10.72 -7.43
C THR A 85 13.17 10.66 -7.33
N VAL A 86 12.64 9.72 -6.51
CA VAL A 86 11.20 9.50 -6.33
C VAL A 86 10.81 9.88 -4.91
N SER A 87 10.11 11.00 -4.76
CA SER A 87 9.73 11.55 -3.45
C SER A 87 8.54 10.82 -2.84
N LEU A 88 8.72 10.25 -1.67
CA LEU A 88 7.67 9.85 -0.75
C LEU A 88 7.78 10.69 0.54
N GLY A 89 7.07 11.80 0.59
CA GLY A 89 7.14 12.73 1.73
C GLY A 89 8.43 13.54 1.83
N SER A 90 9.20 13.68 0.75
CA SER A 90 10.46 14.43 0.69
C SER A 90 10.32 15.78 -0.06
N GLY A 91 9.10 16.29 -0.17
CA GLY A 91 8.80 17.55 -0.85
C GLY A 91 8.72 17.42 -2.37
N LYS A 92 8.55 18.54 -3.04
CA LYS A 92 8.26 18.66 -4.48
C LYS A 92 9.50 18.79 -5.38
N ASN A 93 10.70 18.84 -4.81
CA ASN A 93 11.93 19.11 -5.53
C ASN A 93 12.70 17.86 -5.99
N ALA A 94 12.06 16.69 -5.91
CA ALA A 94 12.51 15.46 -6.55
C ALA A 94 11.92 15.35 -7.97
N ASP A 95 12.44 14.42 -8.79
CA ASP A 95 12.00 14.25 -10.18
C ASP A 95 10.59 13.70 -10.30
N VAL A 96 10.21 12.81 -9.37
CA VAL A 96 8.91 12.13 -9.36
C VAL A 96 8.26 12.25 -7.99
N MET A 97 6.94 12.49 -7.97
CA MET A 97 6.12 12.41 -6.76
C MET A 97 5.46 11.04 -6.65
N TYR A 98 5.50 10.46 -5.46
CA TYR A 98 4.92 9.15 -5.17
C TYR A 98 4.06 9.18 -3.92
N LEU A 99 2.91 8.55 -3.99
CA LEU A 99 2.03 8.23 -2.86
C LEU A 99 1.37 6.86 -3.09
N PHE A 100 1.01 6.19 -2.02
CA PHE A 100 0.22 4.97 -2.11
C PHE A 100 -1.19 5.26 -2.63
N MET A 101 -1.74 4.32 -3.40
CA MET A 101 -3.08 4.46 -3.97
C MET A 101 -4.14 4.65 -2.87
N GLU A 102 -4.01 3.96 -1.75
CA GLU A 102 -4.91 4.07 -0.60
C GLU A 102 -4.93 5.49 -0.04
N ASP A 103 -3.78 6.15 0.04
CA ASP A 103 -3.68 7.54 0.49
C ASP A 103 -4.28 8.51 -0.53
N ILE A 104 -3.97 8.32 -1.83
CA ILE A 104 -4.51 9.14 -2.93
C ILE A 104 -6.03 9.03 -2.97
N CYS A 105 -6.56 7.82 -2.85
CA CYS A 105 -8.00 7.56 -2.94
C CYS A 105 -8.77 7.85 -1.64
N GLY A 106 -8.07 8.15 -0.55
CA GLY A 106 -8.70 8.40 0.76
C GLY A 106 -9.32 7.14 1.35
N ASP A 107 -8.58 6.03 1.31
CA ASP A 107 -9.00 4.73 1.83
C ASP A 107 -8.31 4.38 3.17
N THR A 108 -7.46 5.27 3.65
CA THR A 108 -6.68 5.12 4.89
C THR A 108 -7.32 5.89 6.03
N GLU A 109 -7.63 5.21 7.16
CA GLU A 109 -8.20 5.84 8.36
C GLU A 109 -7.25 6.85 9.00
N ASN A 110 -5.97 6.52 9.06
CA ASN A 110 -4.93 7.33 9.67
C ASN A 110 -3.79 7.56 8.67
N PRO A 111 -3.99 8.46 7.70
CA PRO A 111 -3.00 8.72 6.66
C PRO A 111 -1.72 9.34 7.25
N PRO A 112 -0.54 9.02 6.70
CA PRO A 112 0.70 9.64 7.10
C PRO A 112 0.67 11.16 6.81
N ARG A 113 1.43 11.94 7.59
CA ARG A 113 1.43 13.41 7.49
C ARG A 113 1.75 13.95 6.08
N HIS A 114 2.51 13.22 5.31
CA HIS A 114 2.93 13.62 3.97
C HIS A 114 1.94 13.23 2.87
N SER A 115 0.88 12.49 3.20
CA SER A 115 -0.15 12.11 2.24
C SER A 115 -1.24 13.17 2.10
N LYS A 116 -1.93 13.12 0.98
CA LYS A 116 -3.11 13.93 0.71
C LYS A 116 -4.13 13.10 -0.06
N ALA A 117 -5.32 12.98 0.51
CA ALA A 117 -6.43 12.33 -0.17
C ALA A 117 -7.07 13.25 -1.23
N TYR A 118 -7.35 12.70 -2.39
CA TYR A 118 -8.09 13.32 -3.49
C TYR A 118 -9.45 12.65 -3.69
N GLY A 119 -9.66 11.47 -3.09
CA GLY A 119 -10.91 10.73 -3.04
C GLY A 119 -11.42 10.51 -1.62
N ASN A 120 -12.49 9.72 -1.48
CA ASN A 120 -13.08 9.36 -0.20
C ASN A 120 -13.60 7.92 -0.25
N LEU A 121 -12.70 6.97 -0.55
CA LEU A 121 -13.05 5.55 -0.65
C LEU A 121 -13.44 4.97 0.71
N LEU A 122 -12.84 5.43 1.80
CA LEU A 122 -13.17 4.97 3.14
C LEU A 122 -14.67 5.10 3.44
N ARG A 123 -15.24 6.27 3.14
CA ARG A 123 -16.70 6.49 3.29
C ARG A 123 -17.53 5.52 2.47
N LEU A 124 -17.15 5.30 1.20
CA LEU A 124 -17.87 4.38 0.32
C LEU A 124 -17.78 2.93 0.81
N ARG A 125 -16.64 2.53 1.34
CA ARG A 125 -16.46 1.20 1.96
C ARG A 125 -17.33 1.03 3.20
N ASP A 126 -17.44 2.06 4.03
CA ASP A 126 -18.33 2.03 5.20
C ASP A 126 -19.80 1.96 4.81
N GLU A 127 -20.22 2.67 3.77
CA GLU A 127 -21.59 2.57 3.21
C GLU A 127 -21.87 1.13 2.72
N ILE A 128 -20.95 0.53 1.96
CA ILE A 128 -21.07 -0.86 1.53
C ILE A 128 -21.16 -1.81 2.73
N LYS A 129 -20.36 -1.60 3.77
CA LYS A 129 -20.39 -2.40 5.00
C LYS A 129 -21.73 -2.31 5.72
N ILE A 130 -22.28 -1.11 5.82
CA ILE A 130 -23.60 -0.87 6.42
C ILE A 130 -24.69 -1.60 5.64
N GLU A 131 -24.69 -1.50 4.31
CA GLU A 131 -25.69 -2.16 3.47
C GLU A 131 -25.57 -3.70 3.55
N ARG A 132 -24.37 -4.24 3.56
CA ARG A 132 -24.14 -5.68 3.80
C ARG A 132 -24.72 -6.15 5.14
N LEU A 133 -24.50 -5.38 6.22
CA LEU A 133 -25.04 -5.71 7.55
C LEU A 133 -26.57 -5.65 7.56
N LYS A 134 -27.16 -4.69 6.87
CA LYS A 134 -28.62 -4.56 6.73
C LYS A 134 -29.19 -5.78 5.99
N ALA A 135 -28.58 -6.17 4.88
CA ALA A 135 -28.99 -7.34 4.10
C ALA A 135 -28.92 -8.64 4.92
N LEU A 136 -27.79 -8.85 5.64
CA LEU A 136 -27.61 -10.02 6.51
C LEU A 136 -28.63 -10.08 7.65
N LYS A 137 -28.95 -8.93 8.28
CA LYS A 137 -29.98 -8.85 9.31
C LYS A 137 -31.36 -9.18 8.75
N ALA A 138 -31.69 -8.69 7.56
CA ALA A 138 -32.97 -8.99 6.90
C ALA A 138 -33.07 -10.48 6.55
N PHE A 139 -32.04 -11.05 5.96
CA PHE A 139 -31.96 -12.50 5.66
C PHE A 139 -32.15 -13.35 6.92
N LYS A 140 -31.42 -13.03 8.02
CA LYS A 140 -31.58 -13.74 9.29
C LYS A 140 -33.03 -13.68 9.82
N LYS A 141 -33.64 -12.47 9.76
CA LYS A 141 -35.03 -12.27 10.20
C LYS A 141 -36.01 -13.13 9.39
N ASP A 142 -35.88 -13.12 8.07
CA ASP A 142 -36.77 -13.87 7.18
C ASP A 142 -36.58 -15.39 7.31
N SER A 143 -35.34 -15.85 7.52
CA SER A 143 -35.04 -17.27 7.78
C SER A 143 -35.68 -17.73 9.09
N ILE A 144 -35.55 -16.97 10.17
CA ILE A 144 -36.14 -17.34 11.46
C ILE A 144 -37.68 -17.29 11.44
N SER A 145 -38.26 -16.32 10.70
CA SER A 145 -39.71 -16.16 10.61
C SER A 145 -40.37 -17.09 9.56
N GLY A 146 -39.57 -17.91 8.85
CA GLY A 146 -40.08 -18.78 7.77
C GLY A 146 -40.53 -18.05 6.49
N LYS A 147 -40.20 -16.77 6.35
CA LYS A 147 -40.48 -16.02 5.11
C LYS A 147 -39.53 -16.40 3.98
N PHE A 148 -38.33 -16.85 4.33
CA PHE A 148 -37.33 -17.38 3.42
C PHE A 148 -36.97 -18.84 3.82
N PRO A 149 -36.88 -19.80 2.88
CA PRO A 149 -37.21 -19.66 1.47
C PRO A 149 -38.72 -19.60 1.20
N GLY A 150 -39.11 -18.78 0.24
CA GLY A 150 -40.51 -18.74 -0.26
C GLY A 150 -40.72 -19.73 -1.42
N LYS A 151 -41.94 -19.75 -1.96
CA LYS A 151 -42.31 -20.68 -3.07
C LYS A 151 -41.41 -20.53 -4.30
N LYS A 152 -40.90 -19.32 -4.58
CA LYS A 152 -40.01 -19.08 -5.74
C LYS A 152 -38.58 -19.59 -5.52
N GLN A 153 -38.16 -19.74 -4.28
CA GLN A 153 -36.85 -20.23 -3.90
C GLN A 153 -36.81 -21.72 -3.53
N SER A 154 -37.99 -22.39 -3.55
CA SER A 154 -38.15 -23.81 -3.22
C SER A 154 -38.68 -24.58 -4.43
N SER A 155 -38.22 -25.81 -4.58
CA SER A 155 -38.78 -26.77 -5.51
C SER A 155 -39.46 -27.91 -4.76
N ASN A 156 -40.51 -28.44 -5.34
CA ASN A 156 -41.20 -29.59 -4.80
C ASN A 156 -41.24 -30.70 -5.87
N LEU A 157 -41.27 -31.94 -5.41
CA LEU A 157 -41.59 -33.09 -6.29
C LEU A 157 -43.04 -32.95 -6.77
N GLU A 158 -43.26 -33.43 -8.02
CA GLU A 158 -44.61 -33.64 -8.48
C GLU A 158 -45.38 -34.59 -7.54
N LYS A 159 -46.64 -34.29 -7.29
CA LYS A 159 -47.45 -35.02 -6.31
C LYS A 159 -47.35 -36.55 -6.43
N LYS A 160 -47.46 -37.09 -7.66
CA LYS A 160 -47.35 -38.53 -7.94
C LYS A 160 -45.98 -39.12 -7.62
N GLN A 161 -44.91 -38.33 -7.80
CA GLN A 161 -43.55 -38.78 -7.46
C GLN A 161 -43.29 -38.69 -5.95
N PHE A 162 -43.92 -37.74 -5.30
CA PHE A 162 -43.83 -37.60 -3.86
C PHE A 162 -44.55 -38.75 -3.13
N GLU A 163 -45.75 -39.16 -3.61
CA GLU A 163 -46.47 -40.33 -3.08
C GLU A 163 -45.61 -41.60 -3.21
N LYS A 164 -45.03 -41.86 -4.40
CA LYS A 164 -44.12 -42.99 -4.60
C LYS A 164 -42.88 -42.96 -3.70
N PHE A 165 -42.39 -41.79 -3.40
CA PHE A 165 -41.26 -41.64 -2.48
C PHE A 165 -41.68 -42.03 -1.06
N LEU A 166 -42.86 -41.59 -0.60
CA LEU A 166 -43.38 -41.94 0.71
C LEU A 166 -43.59 -43.50 0.86
N ASP A 167 -44.13 -44.14 -0.17
CA ASP A 167 -44.31 -45.61 -0.19
C ASP A 167 -42.98 -46.40 -0.11
N GLN A 168 -41.83 -45.76 -0.37
CA GLN A 168 -40.51 -46.37 -0.22
C GLN A 168 -39.89 -46.18 1.14
N LEU A 169 -40.50 -45.36 2.02
CA LEU A 169 -40.00 -45.09 3.35
C LEU A 169 -40.60 -46.02 4.43
N ASP A 170 -41.75 -46.67 4.09
CA ASP A 170 -42.44 -47.67 4.92
C ASP A 170 -41.92 -49.08 4.58
#